data_3389e948df82809147c5c0534e4a261b
#
_entry.id   3389e948df82809147c5c0534e4a261b
#
_cell.length_a   1.000
_cell.length_b   1.000
_cell.length_c   1.000
_cell.angle_alpha   90.00
_cell.angle_beta   90.00
_cell.angle_gamma   90.00
#
_symmetry.space_group_name_H-M   'P 1'
#
loop_
_entity.id
_entity.type
_entity.pdbx_description
1 polymer ?
#
loop_
_entity_poly.entity_id
_entity_poly.type
_entity_poly.pdbx_seq_one_letter_code
_entity_poly.pdbx_strand_id
1 'polypeptide(L)'
;PRDFTMVAFGGGGPMHCAYLAKELNIRKVIVPIAAPVFSAWGMLMTDVRHDYIQTNIRRMNEVSAEELNDMWEGLLSQAQEQSEKEDIPKENILCNYIADMRYMGQEHTVKVNVPPIPWSEETKEEIIQRFHDTHEHFYTFRLTDTPTEIVNLHLVAYGRLTKPELAKIPPQEGPVEDAKKEIRKVYYAEDGWMDTPVYL
;
A
#
# COMPACT_ATOMS: atom_id res chain seq x y z
N PRO A 1 -17.25 -12.63 -6.46
CA PRO A 1 -16.50 -13.26 -5.37
C PRO A 1 -15.98 -14.66 -5.72
N ARG A 2 -16.62 -15.39 -6.62
CA ARG A 2 -16.33 -16.81 -6.97
C ARG A 2 -14.89 -17.08 -7.39
N ASP A 3 -14.22 -16.10 -7.97
CA ASP A 3 -12.86 -16.19 -8.50
C ASP A 3 -11.80 -15.74 -7.48
N PHE A 4 -12.23 -15.31 -6.29
CA PHE A 4 -11.36 -14.87 -5.22
C PHE A 4 -11.12 -15.96 -4.18
N THR A 5 -9.99 -15.86 -3.49
CA THR A 5 -9.70 -16.66 -2.30
C THR A 5 -9.95 -15.81 -1.07
N MET A 6 -10.72 -16.32 -0.12
CA MET A 6 -10.93 -15.64 1.17
C MET A 6 -9.75 -15.92 2.09
N VAL A 7 -9.22 -14.90 2.75
CA VAL A 7 -8.25 -15.05 3.84
C VAL A 7 -8.95 -14.66 5.13
N ALA A 8 -9.08 -15.61 6.07
CA ALA A 8 -9.74 -15.41 7.35
C ALA A 8 -8.70 -15.31 8.47
N PHE A 9 -8.73 -14.19 9.21
CA PHE A 9 -7.81 -13.93 10.32
C PHE A 9 -8.50 -13.18 11.45
N GLY A 10 -7.77 -12.97 12.56
CA GLY A 10 -8.31 -12.46 13.80
C GLY A 10 -8.95 -13.55 14.66
N GLY A 11 -9.44 -13.19 15.84
CA GLY A 11 -10.02 -14.13 16.79
C GLY A 11 -11.30 -14.80 16.31
N GLY A 12 -12.21 -14.05 15.70
CA GLY A 12 -13.53 -14.54 15.23
C GLY A 12 -13.59 -14.90 13.75
N GLY A 13 -12.70 -14.38 12.92
CA GLY A 13 -12.72 -14.60 11.46
C GLY A 13 -12.76 -16.09 11.07
N PRO A 14 -11.85 -16.93 11.58
CA PRO A 14 -11.83 -18.36 11.27
C PRO A 14 -13.10 -19.12 11.65
N MET A 15 -13.81 -18.69 12.70
CA MET A 15 -15.06 -19.35 13.13
C MET A 15 -16.19 -19.21 12.11
N HIS A 16 -16.23 -18.10 11.37
CA HIS A 16 -17.35 -17.79 10.48
C HIS A 16 -17.01 -17.97 9.01
N CYS A 17 -15.73 -18.13 8.66
CA CYS A 17 -15.27 -18.09 7.28
C CYS A 17 -15.89 -19.15 6.37
N ALA A 18 -16.17 -20.35 6.88
CA ALA A 18 -16.78 -21.41 6.09
C ALA A 18 -18.21 -21.07 5.66
N TYR A 19 -19.01 -20.54 6.58
CA TYR A 19 -20.39 -20.10 6.28
C TYR A 19 -20.39 -18.89 5.32
N LEU A 20 -19.53 -17.91 5.57
CA LEU A 20 -19.40 -16.75 4.68
C LEU A 20 -18.95 -17.14 3.28
N ALA A 21 -18.01 -18.07 3.17
CA ALA A 21 -17.54 -18.55 1.88
C ALA A 21 -18.67 -19.26 1.11
N LYS A 22 -19.50 -20.06 1.80
CA LYS A 22 -20.66 -20.73 1.22
C LYS A 22 -21.67 -19.71 0.69
N GLU A 23 -22.05 -18.72 1.49
CA GLU A 23 -22.98 -17.64 1.11
C GLU A 23 -22.47 -16.81 -0.08
N LEU A 24 -21.18 -16.50 -0.09
CA LEU A 24 -20.55 -15.70 -1.17
C LEU A 24 -20.13 -16.55 -2.38
N ASN A 25 -20.34 -17.88 -2.35
CA ASN A 25 -19.87 -18.81 -3.38
C ASN A 25 -18.35 -18.76 -3.61
N ILE A 26 -17.56 -18.55 -2.55
CA ILE A 26 -16.11 -18.57 -2.58
C ILE A 26 -15.64 -20.01 -2.41
N ARG A 27 -14.77 -20.47 -3.33
CA ARG A 27 -14.35 -21.87 -3.38
C ARG A 27 -13.16 -22.21 -2.48
N LYS A 28 -12.38 -21.21 -2.10
CA LYS A 28 -11.15 -21.38 -1.32
C LYS A 28 -11.09 -20.42 -0.15
N VAL A 29 -10.85 -20.94 1.03
CA VAL A 29 -10.57 -20.16 2.24
C VAL A 29 -9.20 -20.55 2.77
N ILE A 30 -8.40 -19.55 3.11
CA ILE A 30 -7.10 -19.71 3.77
C ILE A 30 -7.22 -19.15 5.18
N VAL A 31 -6.86 -19.96 6.16
CA VAL A 31 -6.70 -19.54 7.55
C VAL A 31 -5.21 -19.63 7.86
N PRO A 32 -4.50 -18.49 7.96
CA PRO A 32 -3.07 -18.49 8.30
C PRO A 32 -2.84 -19.10 9.69
N ILE A 33 -1.69 -19.73 9.88
CA ILE A 33 -1.33 -20.30 11.20
C ILE A 33 -1.26 -19.24 12.29
N ALA A 34 -0.87 -18.02 11.91
CA ALA A 34 -0.83 -16.85 12.78
C ALA A 34 -2.16 -16.07 12.77
N ALA A 35 -3.29 -16.67 12.36
CA ALA A 35 -4.57 -15.97 12.22
C ALA A 35 -4.95 -15.09 13.42
N PRO A 36 -4.79 -15.49 14.69
CA PRO A 36 -5.15 -14.65 15.85
C PRO A 36 -4.35 -13.36 15.96
N VAL A 37 -3.09 -13.36 15.49
CA VAL A 37 -2.15 -12.23 15.57
C VAL A 37 -1.74 -11.69 14.19
N PHE A 38 -2.48 -12.03 13.14
CA PHE A 38 -2.11 -11.77 11.76
C PHE A 38 -1.98 -10.27 11.45
N SER A 39 -2.81 -9.43 12.08
CA SER A 39 -2.69 -7.97 11.95
C SER A 39 -1.38 -7.45 12.55
N ALA A 40 -1.00 -7.91 13.74
CA ALA A 40 0.26 -7.53 14.37
C ALA A 40 1.46 -8.01 13.55
N TRP A 41 1.39 -9.25 13.04
CA TRP A 41 2.40 -9.76 12.11
C TRP A 41 2.47 -8.92 10.83
N GLY A 42 1.33 -8.54 10.26
CA GLY A 42 1.27 -7.65 9.10
C GLY A 42 1.97 -6.31 9.36
N MET A 43 1.79 -5.72 10.55
CA MET A 43 2.48 -4.48 10.93
C MET A 43 4.01 -4.65 10.95
N LEU A 44 4.52 -5.79 11.42
CA LEU A 44 5.95 -6.09 11.40
C LEU A 44 6.53 -6.26 9.98
N MET A 45 5.65 -6.52 8.99
CA MET A 45 6.03 -6.68 7.59
C MET A 45 5.96 -5.38 6.78
N THR A 46 5.49 -4.29 7.38
CA THR A 46 5.43 -2.99 6.70
C THR A 46 6.73 -2.22 6.86
N ASP A 47 6.98 -1.32 5.93
CA ASP A 47 8.01 -0.30 6.04
C ASP A 47 7.44 0.94 6.72
N VAL A 48 8.32 1.74 7.32
CA VAL A 48 7.93 3.07 7.79
C VAL A 48 7.60 3.92 6.58
N ARG A 49 6.54 4.70 6.66
CA ARG A 49 6.13 5.61 5.60
C ARG A 49 5.85 7.00 6.17
N HIS A 50 6.46 8.00 5.58
CA HIS A 50 6.17 9.40 5.85
C HIS A 50 5.80 10.12 4.56
N ASP A 51 4.80 10.96 4.65
CA ASP A 51 4.30 11.79 3.56
C ASP A 51 4.58 13.25 3.88
N TYR A 52 5.35 13.92 3.00
CA TYR A 52 5.69 15.34 3.11
C TYR A 52 5.05 16.08 1.95
N ILE A 53 4.23 17.07 2.25
CA ILE A 53 3.49 17.81 1.25
C ILE A 53 3.78 19.30 1.41
N GLN A 54 4.17 19.92 0.32
CA GLN A 54 4.32 21.36 0.24
C GLN A 54 3.37 21.91 -0.81
N THR A 55 2.42 22.73 -0.35
CA THR A 55 1.51 23.45 -1.25
C THR A 55 2.20 24.72 -1.74
N ASN A 56 2.33 24.85 -3.04
CA ASN A 56 2.86 26.05 -3.67
C ASN A 56 2.35 26.14 -5.12
N ILE A 57 1.24 26.84 -5.32
CA ILE A 57 0.64 26.96 -6.66
C ILE A 57 1.55 27.79 -7.55
N ARG A 58 2.10 27.15 -8.58
CA ARG A 58 2.98 27.76 -9.59
C ARG A 58 2.62 27.27 -10.98
N ARG A 59 2.66 28.18 -11.93
CA ARG A 59 2.55 27.80 -13.34
C ARG A 59 3.88 27.24 -13.83
N MET A 60 3.82 26.14 -14.54
CA MET A 60 5.01 25.44 -15.01
C MET A 60 5.86 26.26 -15.99
N ASN A 61 5.25 27.19 -16.73
CA ASN A 61 5.94 28.09 -17.65
C ASN A 61 6.51 29.37 -16.98
N GLU A 62 6.20 29.61 -15.70
CA GLU A 62 6.67 30.81 -14.96
C GLU A 62 7.70 30.45 -13.89
N VAL A 63 7.62 29.25 -13.32
CA VAL A 63 8.54 28.77 -12.27
C VAL A 63 9.80 28.18 -12.90
N SER A 64 10.97 28.47 -12.36
CA SER A 64 12.23 27.88 -12.81
C SER A 64 12.42 26.45 -12.26
N ALA A 65 13.25 25.64 -12.96
CA ALA A 65 13.63 24.33 -12.45
C ALA A 65 14.41 24.45 -11.12
N GLU A 66 15.20 25.51 -10.94
CA GLU A 66 15.96 25.78 -9.71
C GLU A 66 15.02 26.00 -8.52
N GLU A 67 13.99 26.84 -8.65
CA GLU A 67 13.00 27.05 -7.58
C GLU A 67 12.27 25.76 -7.20
N LEU A 68 11.95 24.88 -8.17
CA LEU A 68 11.33 23.59 -7.91
C LEU A 68 12.30 22.62 -7.20
N ASN A 69 13.58 22.64 -7.58
CA ASN A 69 14.61 21.84 -6.92
C ASN A 69 14.78 22.26 -5.45
N ASP A 70 14.85 23.56 -5.16
CA ASP A 70 14.96 24.07 -3.79
C ASP A 70 13.79 23.61 -2.91
N MET A 71 12.57 23.60 -3.46
CA MET A 71 11.39 23.12 -2.74
C MET A 71 11.49 21.60 -2.46
N TRP A 72 11.93 20.82 -3.43
CA TRP A 72 12.15 19.38 -3.24
C TRP A 72 13.26 19.08 -2.23
N GLU A 73 14.37 19.84 -2.26
CA GLU A 73 15.44 19.72 -1.27
C GLU A 73 14.95 19.98 0.15
N GLY A 74 14.04 20.96 0.32
CA GLY A 74 13.39 21.21 1.59
C GLY A 74 12.59 20.01 2.11
N LEU A 75 11.84 19.33 1.24
CA LEU A 75 11.11 18.11 1.61
C LEU A 75 12.05 16.92 1.89
N LEU A 76 13.11 16.77 1.11
CA LEU A 76 14.12 15.74 1.33
C LEU A 76 14.86 15.92 2.66
N SER A 77 15.18 17.16 3.01
CA SER A 77 15.82 17.46 4.30
C SER A 77 14.94 17.06 5.47
N GLN A 78 13.63 17.35 5.41
CA GLN A 78 12.67 16.90 6.42
C GLN A 78 12.60 15.38 6.52
N ALA A 79 12.60 14.68 5.37
CA ALA A 79 12.58 13.23 5.33
C ALA A 79 13.85 12.62 5.94
N GLN A 80 15.02 13.21 5.68
CA GLN A 80 16.30 12.78 6.26
C GLN A 80 16.35 13.00 7.77
N GLU A 81 15.95 14.17 8.25
CA GLU A 81 15.90 14.46 9.69
C GLU A 81 14.97 13.49 10.44
N GLN A 82 13.83 13.15 9.85
CA GLN A 82 12.91 12.20 10.46
C GLN A 82 13.49 10.79 10.49
N SER A 83 14.13 10.37 9.41
CA SER A 83 14.77 9.05 9.33
C SER A 83 15.92 8.90 10.32
N GLU A 84 16.70 9.97 10.55
CA GLU A 84 17.75 10.00 11.57
C GLU A 84 17.20 9.85 13.00
N LYS A 85 16.03 10.46 13.30
CA LYS A 85 15.33 10.30 14.59
C LYS A 85 14.80 8.89 14.82
N GLU A 86 14.56 8.15 13.74
CA GLU A 86 14.02 6.79 13.75
C GLU A 86 15.11 5.72 13.56
N ASP A 87 16.39 6.11 13.60
CA ASP A 87 17.55 5.23 13.41
C ASP A 87 17.49 4.43 12.08
N ILE A 88 16.90 5.02 11.02
CA ILE A 88 16.84 4.40 9.70
C ILE A 88 18.05 4.82 8.88
N PRO A 89 18.91 3.88 8.43
CA PRO A 89 20.05 4.17 7.58
C PRO A 89 19.64 4.84 6.26
N LYS A 90 20.44 5.79 5.77
CA LYS A 90 20.15 6.54 4.53
C LYS A 90 19.96 5.64 3.31
N GLU A 91 20.73 4.56 3.22
CA GLU A 91 20.63 3.56 2.15
C GLU A 91 19.32 2.78 2.15
N ASN A 92 18.60 2.81 3.27
CA ASN A 92 17.29 2.15 3.41
C ASN A 92 16.12 3.10 3.14
N ILE A 93 16.39 4.37 2.80
CA ILE A 93 15.36 5.34 2.48
C ILE A 93 15.07 5.31 0.98
N LEU A 94 13.82 5.10 0.62
CA LEU A 94 13.31 5.20 -0.75
C LEU A 94 12.32 6.35 -0.83
N CYS A 95 12.51 7.25 -1.79
CA CYS A 95 11.63 8.39 -2.00
C CYS A 95 10.86 8.26 -3.32
N ASN A 96 9.55 8.45 -3.25
CA ASN A 96 8.70 8.64 -4.41
C ASN A 96 8.30 10.11 -4.50
N TYR A 97 8.45 10.68 -5.69
CA TYR A 97 8.16 12.09 -5.99
C TYR A 97 6.85 12.15 -6.76
N ILE A 98 5.90 12.92 -6.26
CA ILE A 98 4.58 13.09 -6.87
C ILE A 98 4.28 14.59 -6.93
N ALA A 99 3.83 15.06 -8.08
CA ALA A 99 3.31 16.42 -8.24
C ALA A 99 1.79 16.35 -8.41
N ASP A 100 1.05 17.12 -7.61
CA ASP A 100 -0.36 17.37 -7.87
C ASP A 100 -0.47 18.51 -8.88
N MET A 101 -0.95 18.20 -10.07
CA MET A 101 -0.99 19.13 -11.19
C MET A 101 -2.40 19.31 -11.74
N ARG A 102 -2.66 20.46 -12.34
CA ARG A 102 -3.92 20.76 -13.01
C ARG A 102 -3.72 21.70 -14.18
N TYR A 103 -4.70 21.81 -15.05
CA TYR A 103 -4.78 22.96 -15.97
C TYR A 103 -5.23 24.19 -15.22
N MET A 104 -4.70 25.35 -15.62
CA MET A 104 -5.12 26.63 -15.06
C MET A 104 -6.64 26.80 -15.14
N GLY A 105 -7.25 27.15 -14.01
CA GLY A 105 -8.70 27.32 -13.88
C GLY A 105 -9.48 26.06 -13.50
N GLN A 106 -8.83 24.88 -13.43
CA GLN A 106 -9.46 23.69 -12.86
C GLN A 106 -9.34 23.69 -11.33
N GLU A 107 -10.30 23.09 -10.65
CA GLU A 107 -10.28 22.92 -9.19
C GLU A 107 -9.54 21.63 -8.81
N HIS A 108 -9.81 20.54 -9.51
CA HIS A 108 -9.24 19.24 -9.19
C HIS A 108 -7.86 19.02 -9.82
N THR A 109 -7.00 18.37 -9.06
CA THR A 109 -5.66 17.98 -9.50
C THR A 109 -5.58 16.51 -9.87
N VAL A 110 -4.62 16.15 -10.71
CA VAL A 110 -4.19 14.77 -10.92
C VAL A 110 -2.79 14.58 -10.35
N LYS A 111 -2.55 13.40 -9.79
CA LYS A 111 -1.25 13.00 -9.26
C LYS A 111 -0.36 12.49 -10.37
N VAL A 112 0.77 13.16 -10.56
CA VAL A 112 1.77 12.80 -11.57
C VAL A 112 3.02 12.32 -10.88
N ASN A 113 3.45 11.09 -11.17
CA ASN A 113 4.76 10.62 -10.73
C ASN A 113 5.84 11.34 -11.50
N VAL A 114 6.75 11.96 -10.77
CA VAL A 114 7.84 12.77 -11.34
C VAL A 114 9.20 12.16 -11.00
N PRO A 115 10.25 12.44 -11.78
CA PRO A 115 11.58 11.92 -11.50
C PRO A 115 12.17 12.56 -10.24
N PRO A 116 13.16 11.92 -9.61
CA PRO A 116 13.93 12.55 -8.53
C PRO A 116 14.69 13.78 -9.06
N ILE A 117 15.02 14.69 -8.15
CA ILE A 117 15.83 15.88 -8.48
C ILE A 117 17.31 15.48 -8.72
N PRO A 118 18.10 16.30 -9.43
CA PRO A 118 17.77 17.66 -9.90
C PRO A 118 16.96 17.66 -11.20
N TRP A 119 16.02 18.60 -11.31
CA TRP A 119 15.28 18.88 -12.54
C TRP A 119 15.99 19.93 -13.38
N SER A 120 15.91 19.78 -14.70
CA SER A 120 16.25 20.78 -15.69
C SER A 120 14.97 21.34 -16.31
N GLU A 121 15.10 22.35 -17.16
CA GLU A 121 13.95 22.86 -17.94
C GLU A 121 13.39 21.77 -18.88
N GLU A 122 14.25 20.91 -19.44
CA GLU A 122 13.83 19.76 -20.25
C GLU A 122 13.02 18.76 -19.40
N THR A 123 13.45 18.49 -18.16
CA THR A 123 12.69 17.64 -17.23
C THR A 123 11.30 18.22 -16.93
N LYS A 124 11.17 19.55 -16.83
CA LYS A 124 9.86 20.19 -16.66
C LYS A 124 8.93 19.93 -17.85
N GLU A 125 9.45 19.99 -19.07
CA GLU A 125 8.67 19.67 -20.28
C GLU A 125 8.19 18.23 -20.28
N GLU A 126 9.06 17.28 -19.90
CA GLU A 126 8.67 15.87 -19.73
C GLU A 126 7.57 15.68 -18.68
N ILE A 127 7.64 16.41 -17.56
CA ILE A 127 6.63 16.36 -16.51
C ILE A 127 5.29 16.91 -17.00
N ILE A 128 5.31 18.01 -17.77
CA ILE A 128 4.11 18.56 -18.41
C ILE A 128 3.48 17.52 -19.35
N GLN A 129 4.29 16.84 -20.14
CA GLN A 129 3.78 15.79 -21.04
C GLN A 129 3.17 14.63 -20.24
N ARG A 130 3.84 14.17 -19.19
CA ARG A 130 3.29 13.13 -18.28
C ARG A 130 1.97 13.57 -17.64
N PHE A 131 1.85 14.84 -17.29
CA PHE A 131 0.60 15.40 -16.79
C PHE A 131 -0.50 15.32 -17.84
N HIS A 132 -0.25 15.72 -19.09
CA HIS A 132 -1.23 15.62 -20.18
C HIS A 132 -1.71 14.18 -20.36
N ASP A 133 -0.80 13.22 -20.40
CA ASP A 133 -1.12 11.80 -20.57
C ASP A 133 -1.92 11.26 -19.39
N THR A 134 -1.53 11.62 -18.17
CA THR A 134 -2.24 11.22 -16.94
C THR A 134 -3.64 11.82 -16.91
N HIS A 135 -3.78 13.10 -17.23
CA HIS A 135 -5.08 13.78 -17.28
C HIS A 135 -6.01 13.16 -18.33
N GLU A 136 -5.50 12.88 -19.53
CA GLU A 136 -6.27 12.22 -20.57
C GLU A 136 -6.71 10.81 -20.17
N HIS A 137 -5.85 10.07 -19.45
CA HIS A 137 -6.20 8.75 -18.94
C HIS A 137 -7.39 8.79 -17.98
N PHE A 138 -7.44 9.81 -17.07
CA PHE A 138 -8.53 9.93 -16.09
C PHE A 138 -9.78 10.61 -16.61
N TYR A 139 -9.61 11.60 -17.50
CA TYR A 139 -10.71 12.49 -17.94
C TYR A 139 -11.05 12.36 -19.41
N THR A 140 -10.31 11.54 -20.18
CA THR A 140 -10.54 11.28 -21.62
C THR A 140 -10.29 12.47 -22.57
N PHE A 141 -9.69 13.56 -22.07
CA PHE A 141 -9.30 14.72 -22.88
C PHE A 141 -8.02 15.37 -22.32
N ARG A 142 -7.36 16.15 -23.17
CA ARG A 142 -6.23 17.02 -22.81
C ARG A 142 -6.41 18.43 -23.36
N LEU A 143 -5.83 19.42 -22.69
CA LEU A 143 -5.90 20.84 -23.07
C LEU A 143 -4.49 21.37 -23.29
N THR A 144 -3.86 21.01 -24.40
CA THR A 144 -2.43 21.33 -24.68
C THR A 144 -2.14 22.81 -24.76
N ASP A 145 -3.13 23.63 -25.11
CA ASP A 145 -2.98 25.09 -25.22
C ASP A 145 -3.24 25.82 -23.88
N THR A 146 -3.61 25.08 -22.82
CA THR A 146 -3.88 25.67 -21.52
C THR A 146 -2.66 25.52 -20.60
N PRO A 147 -2.21 26.61 -19.95
CA PRO A 147 -1.10 26.52 -18.99
C PRO A 147 -1.37 25.51 -17.87
N THR A 148 -0.32 24.78 -17.48
CA THR A 148 -0.37 23.81 -16.40
C THR A 148 0.16 24.41 -15.11
N GLU A 149 -0.40 24.00 -13.98
CA GLU A 149 0.01 24.42 -12.64
C GLU A 149 0.43 23.20 -11.80
N ILE A 150 1.54 23.32 -11.08
CA ILE A 150 1.82 22.52 -9.90
C ILE A 150 1.06 23.15 -8.73
N VAL A 151 0.34 22.32 -7.97
CA VAL A 151 -0.39 22.75 -6.77
C VAL A 151 0.31 22.27 -5.51
N ASN A 152 0.73 21.00 -5.50
CA ASN A 152 1.50 20.41 -4.39
C ASN A 152 2.71 19.64 -4.93
N LEU A 153 3.80 19.69 -4.17
CA LEU A 153 4.88 18.73 -4.23
C LEU A 153 4.66 17.73 -3.09
N HIS A 154 4.62 16.46 -3.40
CA HIS A 154 4.36 15.38 -2.44
C HIS A 154 5.50 14.35 -2.49
N LEU A 155 6.33 14.35 -1.46
CA LEU A 155 7.40 13.38 -1.25
C LEU A 155 6.90 12.27 -0.33
N VAL A 156 6.94 11.02 -0.80
CA VAL A 156 6.65 9.85 0.02
C VAL A 156 7.96 9.15 0.31
N ALA A 157 8.40 9.19 1.57
CA ALA A 157 9.61 8.53 2.03
C ALA A 157 9.27 7.20 2.70
N TYR A 158 9.90 6.13 2.24
CA TYR A 158 9.80 4.80 2.83
C TYR A 158 11.13 4.44 3.49
N GLY A 159 11.09 4.16 4.80
CA GLY A 159 12.20 3.58 5.53
C GLY A 159 12.09 2.06 5.54
N ARG A 160 12.97 1.39 4.80
CA ARG A 160 13.00 -0.08 4.77
C ARG A 160 13.45 -0.65 6.10
N LEU A 161 12.61 -1.48 6.70
CA LEU A 161 12.93 -2.22 7.92
C LEU A 161 13.32 -3.66 7.61
N THR A 162 14.15 -4.24 8.49
CA THR A 162 14.40 -5.68 8.43
C THR A 162 13.14 -6.44 8.76
N LYS A 163 12.70 -7.30 7.85
CA LYS A 163 11.49 -8.08 8.03
C LYS A 163 11.79 -9.36 8.81
N PRO A 164 10.92 -9.76 9.75
CA PRO A 164 11.05 -11.05 10.39
C PRO A 164 10.84 -12.18 9.37
N GLU A 165 11.72 -13.17 9.43
CA GLU A 165 11.54 -14.38 8.64
C GLU A 165 10.50 -15.29 9.31
N LEU A 166 9.58 -15.84 8.50
CA LEU A 166 8.67 -16.87 8.98
C LEU A 166 9.44 -18.17 9.15
N ALA A 167 9.44 -18.72 10.36
CA ALA A 167 9.95 -20.04 10.60
C ALA A 167 9.17 -21.07 9.74
N LYS A 168 9.89 -21.84 8.95
CA LYS A 168 9.30 -22.97 8.24
C LYS A 168 8.90 -24.02 9.26
N ILE A 169 7.61 -24.32 9.33
CA ILE A 169 7.11 -25.41 10.15
C ILE A 169 7.43 -26.69 9.38
N PRO A 170 8.23 -27.60 9.95
CA PRO A 170 8.48 -28.88 9.29
C PRO A 170 7.17 -29.64 9.13
N PRO A 171 7.01 -30.42 8.04
CA PRO A 171 5.88 -31.31 7.93
C PRO A 171 5.81 -32.23 9.17
N GLN A 172 4.64 -32.32 9.74
CA GLN A 172 4.44 -33.24 10.87
C GLN A 172 4.43 -34.66 10.31
N GLU A 173 5.32 -35.52 10.81
CA GLU A 173 5.38 -36.93 10.46
C GLU A 173 4.45 -37.70 11.40
N GLY A 174 3.61 -38.57 10.85
CA GLY A 174 2.70 -39.42 11.63
C GLY A 174 1.25 -39.38 11.09
N PRO A 175 0.41 -40.33 11.54
CA PRO A 175 -1.00 -40.38 11.18
C PRO A 175 -1.75 -39.20 11.81
N VAL A 176 -2.77 -38.69 11.11
CA VAL A 176 -3.61 -37.57 11.58
C VAL A 176 -4.27 -37.83 12.93
N GLU A 177 -4.52 -39.11 13.22
CA GLU A 177 -5.09 -39.53 14.48
C GLU A 177 -4.28 -39.15 15.71
N ASP A 178 -2.96 -39.09 15.59
CA ASP A 178 -2.06 -38.72 16.69
C ASP A 178 -2.20 -37.25 17.09
N ALA A 179 -2.68 -36.41 16.17
CA ALA A 179 -2.99 -34.98 16.43
C ALA A 179 -4.38 -34.76 17.05
N LYS A 180 -5.20 -35.85 17.19
CA LYS A 180 -6.54 -35.76 17.73
C LYS A 180 -6.50 -35.48 19.23
N LYS A 181 -7.06 -34.36 19.64
CA LYS A 181 -7.13 -33.93 21.05
C LYS A 181 -8.35 -34.47 21.77
N GLU A 182 -9.52 -34.27 21.18
CA GLU A 182 -10.81 -34.63 21.79
C GLU A 182 -11.89 -34.80 20.71
N ILE A 183 -13.04 -35.30 21.12
CA ILE A 183 -14.27 -35.27 20.33
C ILE A 183 -15.21 -34.27 21.03
N ARG A 184 -15.80 -33.37 20.25
CA ARG A 184 -16.70 -32.33 20.75
C ARG A 184 -18.02 -32.38 19.99
N LYS A 185 -19.15 -32.21 20.69
CA LYS A 185 -20.44 -32.05 20.02
C LYS A 185 -20.53 -30.65 19.41
N VAL A 186 -20.75 -30.61 18.12
CA VAL A 186 -20.91 -29.37 17.34
C VAL A 186 -22.24 -29.41 16.59
N TYR A 187 -22.98 -28.32 16.59
CA TYR A 187 -24.22 -28.18 15.84
C TYR A 187 -23.92 -27.67 14.43
N TYR A 188 -24.32 -28.44 13.45
CA TYR A 188 -24.30 -28.05 12.03
C TYR A 188 -25.73 -27.80 11.56
N ALA A 189 -25.98 -26.69 10.87
CA ALA A 189 -27.34 -26.30 10.50
C ALA A 189 -28.08 -27.30 9.62
N GLU A 190 -27.35 -28.07 8.81
CA GLU A 190 -27.92 -29.08 7.88
C GLU A 190 -28.03 -30.47 8.52
N ASP A 191 -27.13 -30.83 9.45
CA ASP A 191 -26.98 -32.20 9.98
C ASP A 191 -27.33 -32.31 11.48
N GLY A 192 -27.55 -31.15 12.16
CA GLY A 192 -27.81 -31.13 13.59
C GLY A 192 -26.55 -31.31 14.44
N TRP A 193 -26.71 -31.94 15.60
CA TRP A 193 -25.62 -32.23 16.54
C TRP A 193 -24.78 -33.41 16.09
N MET A 194 -23.49 -33.16 15.82
CA MET A 194 -22.54 -34.20 15.40
C MET A 194 -21.32 -34.26 16.33
N ASP A 195 -20.79 -35.46 16.50
CA ASP A 195 -19.52 -35.68 17.20
C ASP A 195 -18.38 -35.31 16.24
N THR A 196 -17.70 -34.22 16.55
CA THR A 196 -16.68 -33.61 15.69
C THR A 196 -15.30 -33.74 16.33
N PRO A 197 -14.32 -34.32 15.65
CA PRO A 197 -12.96 -34.44 16.17
C PRO A 197 -12.27 -33.07 16.15
N VAL A 198 -11.52 -32.78 17.21
CA VAL A 198 -10.67 -31.59 17.36
C VAL A 198 -9.22 -32.03 17.29
N TYR A 199 -8.45 -31.41 16.46
CA TYR A 199 -7.02 -31.65 16.25
C TYR A 199 -6.19 -30.50 16.78
N LEU A 200 -4.92 -30.74 17.16
CA LEU A 200 -3.94 -29.76 17.60
C LEU A 200 -3.01 -29.34 16.45
#